data_c7784bcc4f775fb3deaf03a420bf57ac
#
_entry.id   c7784bcc4f775fb3deaf03a420bf57ac
#
_cell.length_a   1.000
_cell.length_b   1.000
_cell.length_c   1.000
_cell.angle_alpha   90.00
_cell.angle_beta   90.00
_cell.angle_gamma   90.00
#
_symmetry.space_group_name_H-M   'P 1'
#
loop_
_entity.id
_entity.type
_entity.pdbx_description
1 polymer ?
#
loop_
_entity_poly.entity_id
_entity_poly.type
_entity_poly.pdbx_seq_one_letter_code
_entity_poly.pdbx_strand_id
1 'polypeptide(L)'
;MMTTLNQSYKELSIPYFKEVFEIIDMVMMEHSIPYYLIGVNAIALELLKKGIKPSRGTKDIDFAIMISTIEEYESISTSLQEEGFNKVKAPWTFYSDKYNVAIDILPFGEIEEKDTARFNERYSDLHVLGFKEVLEDAEKIQIEDKIVNIPPLPGMIILKLVAWSDRPEERENDLTDILKIIEHYFDHNFDEIVEHHYDTFQEDGFDQLLIAAEVLGKKSKQYLQKSEALSERIKKVLETNLNDEKKSKIAKEWARIKDWDIEYAFSILKSFQKGLNG
;
A
#
# COMPACT_ATOMS: atom_id res chain seq x y z
N MET A 1 -11.55 2.25 -16.67
CA MET A 1 -12.67 3.22 -16.58
C MET A 1 -12.28 4.28 -15.58
N MET A 2 -12.31 5.56 -15.92
CA MET A 2 -11.89 6.64 -15.01
C MET A 2 -13.01 6.85 -13.99
N THR A 3 -12.78 6.54 -12.72
CA THR A 3 -13.77 6.77 -11.67
C THR A 3 -13.62 8.23 -11.21
N THR A 4 -14.60 9.07 -11.56
CA THR A 4 -14.63 10.47 -11.11
C THR A 4 -15.13 10.49 -9.66
N LEU A 5 -14.25 10.79 -8.73
CA LEU A 5 -14.59 11.06 -7.34
C LEU A 5 -14.89 12.56 -7.21
N ASN A 6 -16.13 12.90 -6.90
CA ASN A 6 -16.52 14.25 -6.48
C ASN A 6 -16.12 14.51 -5.01
N GLN A 7 -14.92 14.04 -4.61
CA GLN A 7 -14.46 14.11 -3.22
C GLN A 7 -13.44 15.22 -3.06
N SER A 8 -13.49 15.88 -1.93
CA SER A 8 -12.56 16.94 -1.56
C SER A 8 -11.35 16.37 -0.84
N TYR A 9 -10.16 16.93 -1.05
CA TYR A 9 -8.96 16.66 -0.27
C TYR A 9 -9.18 16.77 1.25
N LYS A 10 -10.18 17.56 1.68
CA LYS A 10 -10.57 17.68 3.10
C LYS A 10 -11.03 16.37 3.73
N GLU A 11 -11.54 15.44 2.94
CA GLU A 11 -12.00 14.14 3.45
C GLU A 11 -10.85 13.19 3.82
N LEU A 12 -9.64 13.43 3.30
CA LEU A 12 -8.44 12.68 3.69
C LEU A 12 -7.95 13.00 5.10
N SER A 13 -8.48 14.06 5.71
CA SER A 13 -8.11 14.49 7.08
C SER A 13 -6.62 14.77 7.26
N ILE A 14 -5.90 15.12 6.18
CA ILE A 14 -4.51 15.52 6.21
C ILE A 14 -4.45 17.03 5.99
N PRO A 15 -3.97 17.80 6.95
CA PRO A 15 -3.77 19.23 6.77
C PRO A 15 -2.88 19.51 5.55
N TYR A 16 -3.29 20.47 4.72
CA TYR A 16 -2.52 20.90 3.54
C TYR A 16 -2.23 19.79 2.50
N PHE A 17 -2.99 18.68 2.50
CA PHE A 17 -2.77 17.61 1.52
C PHE A 17 -2.82 18.15 0.08
N LYS A 18 -3.78 19.02 -0.23
CA LYS A 18 -3.91 19.62 -1.56
C LYS A 18 -2.66 20.39 -1.97
N GLU A 19 -2.21 21.30 -1.10
CA GLU A 19 -1.04 22.16 -1.37
C GLU A 19 0.23 21.32 -1.52
N VAL A 20 0.41 20.32 -0.67
CA VAL A 20 1.54 19.38 -0.74
C VAL A 20 1.49 18.58 -2.03
N PHE A 21 0.32 18.04 -2.35
CA PHE A 21 0.12 17.25 -3.57
C PHE A 21 0.36 18.09 -4.83
N GLU A 22 -0.06 19.36 -4.85
CA GLU A 22 0.19 20.28 -5.96
C GLU A 22 1.69 20.51 -6.19
N ILE A 23 2.48 20.63 -5.12
CA ILE A 23 3.94 20.76 -5.22
C ILE A 23 4.57 19.47 -5.77
N ILE A 24 4.17 18.31 -5.26
CA ILE A 24 4.66 17.02 -5.75
C ILE A 24 4.31 16.84 -7.24
N ASP A 25 3.08 17.10 -7.62
CA ASP A 25 2.62 17.02 -9.02
C ASP A 25 3.46 17.92 -9.93
N MET A 26 3.69 19.17 -9.53
CA MET A 26 4.50 20.14 -10.25
C MET A 26 5.94 19.65 -10.43
N VAL A 27 6.61 19.24 -9.36
CA VAL A 27 8.00 18.75 -9.40
C VAL A 27 8.11 17.50 -10.27
N MET A 28 7.22 16.53 -10.12
CA MET A 28 7.27 15.29 -10.91
C MET A 28 6.98 15.55 -12.39
N MET A 29 6.07 16.48 -12.71
CA MET A 29 5.82 16.90 -14.09
C MET A 29 7.02 17.61 -14.71
N GLU A 30 7.71 18.49 -13.99
CA GLU A 30 8.91 19.19 -14.46
C GLU A 30 10.01 18.21 -14.85
N HIS A 31 10.20 17.15 -14.05
CA HIS A 31 11.18 16.10 -14.33
C HIS A 31 10.66 15.00 -15.26
N SER A 32 9.38 15.04 -15.66
CA SER A 32 8.72 14.00 -16.47
C SER A 32 8.77 12.61 -15.82
N ILE A 33 8.67 12.55 -14.50
CA ILE A 33 8.77 11.32 -13.71
C ILE A 33 7.39 10.77 -13.36
N PRO A 34 7.09 9.50 -13.68
CA PRO A 34 5.91 8.82 -13.18
C PRO A 34 5.94 8.67 -11.66
N TYR A 35 4.84 9.03 -11.00
CA TYR A 35 4.72 8.92 -9.57
C TYR A 35 3.36 8.35 -9.14
N TYR A 36 3.33 7.77 -7.94
CA TYR A 36 2.20 7.04 -7.40
C TYR A 36 2.02 7.41 -5.93
N LEU A 37 0.81 7.71 -5.53
CA LEU A 37 0.49 7.80 -4.10
C LEU A 37 0.33 6.39 -3.56
N ILE A 38 1.05 6.08 -2.49
CA ILE A 38 1.06 4.76 -1.86
C ILE A 38 0.70 4.85 -0.36
N GLY A 39 0.89 3.78 0.37
CA GLY A 39 0.70 3.76 1.82
C GLY A 39 -0.76 3.93 2.25
N VAL A 40 -0.95 4.45 3.46
CA VAL A 40 -2.28 4.60 4.07
C VAL A 40 -3.17 5.60 3.32
N ASN A 41 -2.58 6.59 2.66
CA ASN A 41 -3.32 7.60 1.92
C ASN A 41 -3.94 7.03 0.65
N ALA A 42 -3.26 6.11 -0.04
CA ALA A 42 -3.81 5.39 -1.18
C ALA A 42 -4.99 4.51 -0.77
N ILE A 43 -4.88 3.78 0.36
CA ILE A 43 -5.99 2.99 0.93
C ILE A 43 -7.17 3.90 1.26
N ALA A 44 -6.92 5.04 1.90
CA ALA A 44 -7.96 5.99 2.25
C ALA A 44 -8.71 6.50 1.01
N LEU A 45 -8.01 6.80 -0.09
CA LEU A 45 -8.62 7.21 -1.35
C LEU A 45 -9.49 6.11 -1.96
N GLU A 46 -9.03 4.86 -1.96
CA GLU A 46 -9.82 3.74 -2.45
C GLU A 46 -11.12 3.56 -1.64
N LEU A 47 -11.03 3.61 -0.33
CA LEU A 47 -12.19 3.45 0.55
C LEU A 47 -13.17 4.64 0.44
N LEU A 48 -12.65 5.85 0.21
CA LEU A 48 -13.47 7.04 -0.02
C LEU A 48 -14.35 6.94 -1.27
N LYS A 49 -13.98 6.17 -2.30
CA LYS A 49 -14.84 5.89 -3.46
C LYS A 49 -16.23 5.35 -3.05
N LYS A 50 -16.30 4.67 -1.91
CA LYS A 50 -17.55 4.11 -1.33
C LYS A 50 -18.04 4.87 -0.09
N GLY A 51 -17.53 6.08 0.13
CA GLY A 51 -17.96 6.92 1.25
C GLY A 51 -17.38 6.51 2.61
N ILE A 52 -16.40 5.60 2.65
CA ILE A 52 -15.74 5.17 3.88
C ILE A 52 -14.64 6.17 4.21
N LYS A 53 -14.84 6.93 5.30
CA LYS A 53 -13.88 7.96 5.72
C LYS A 53 -12.65 7.34 6.38
N PRO A 54 -11.47 7.97 6.25
CA PRO A 54 -10.27 7.56 6.97
C PRO A 54 -10.53 7.53 8.49
N SER A 55 -10.13 6.45 9.13
CA SER A 55 -10.28 6.28 10.58
C SER A 55 -9.21 7.02 11.39
N ARG A 56 -8.09 7.34 10.76
CA ARG A 56 -6.98 8.11 11.35
C ARG A 56 -6.36 9.02 10.30
N GLY A 57 -5.89 10.19 10.73
CA GLY A 57 -4.96 10.99 9.95
C GLY A 57 -3.55 10.41 10.05
N THR A 58 -2.75 10.63 9.02
CA THR A 58 -1.30 10.45 9.06
C THR A 58 -0.64 11.80 8.87
N LYS A 59 0.59 11.95 9.38
CA LYS A 59 1.41 13.15 9.14
C LYS A 59 2.38 12.95 7.98
N ASP A 60 2.45 11.71 7.48
CA ASP A 60 3.38 11.32 6.43
C ASP A 60 2.58 10.99 5.17
N ILE A 61 3.05 11.44 4.03
CA ILE A 61 2.46 11.14 2.72
C ILE A 61 3.50 10.39 1.91
N ASP A 62 3.19 9.17 1.51
CA ASP A 62 4.12 8.28 0.82
C ASP A 62 3.89 8.32 -0.69
N PHE A 63 4.95 8.61 -1.44
CA PHE A 63 4.96 8.55 -2.91
C PHE A 63 6.03 7.57 -3.39
N ALA A 64 5.66 6.72 -4.34
CA ALA A 64 6.62 5.95 -5.13
C ALA A 64 6.90 6.68 -6.45
N ILE A 65 8.16 6.76 -6.86
CA ILE A 65 8.58 7.39 -8.11
C ILE A 65 9.38 6.42 -8.95
N MET A 66 9.07 6.34 -10.25
CA MET A 66 9.77 5.44 -11.16
C MET A 66 10.92 6.18 -11.85
N ILE A 67 12.14 5.82 -11.51
CA ILE A 67 13.37 6.45 -12.00
C ILE A 67 14.43 5.43 -12.39
N SER A 68 15.41 5.88 -13.17
CA SER A 68 16.48 5.01 -13.67
C SER A 68 17.80 5.21 -12.93
N THR A 69 18.07 6.39 -12.42
CA THR A 69 19.39 6.72 -11.82
C THR A 69 19.29 7.50 -10.53
N ILE A 70 20.39 7.49 -9.77
CA ILE A 70 20.49 8.30 -8.53
C ILE A 70 20.56 9.79 -8.84
N GLU A 71 21.09 10.18 -9.97
CA GLU A 71 21.17 11.57 -10.42
C GLU A 71 19.77 12.16 -10.68
N GLU A 72 18.86 11.37 -11.24
CA GLU A 72 17.43 11.76 -11.36
C GLU A 72 16.82 12.00 -9.98
N TYR A 73 17.09 11.10 -9.02
CA TYR A 73 16.63 11.29 -7.65
C TYR A 73 17.18 12.56 -6.99
N GLU A 74 18.46 12.85 -7.18
CA GLU A 74 19.09 14.05 -6.62
C GLU A 74 18.53 15.32 -7.24
N SER A 75 18.22 15.32 -8.53
CA SER A 75 17.56 16.44 -9.21
C SER A 75 16.18 16.72 -8.62
N ILE A 76 15.34 15.68 -8.47
CA ILE A 76 14.03 15.76 -7.82
C ILE A 76 14.15 16.26 -6.38
N SER A 77 15.13 15.72 -5.65
CA SER A 77 15.41 16.13 -4.28
C SER A 77 15.77 17.62 -4.17
N THR A 78 16.51 18.15 -5.14
CA THR A 78 16.87 19.58 -5.20
C THR A 78 15.62 20.43 -5.44
N SER A 79 14.77 20.07 -6.42
CA SER A 79 13.53 20.79 -6.68
C SER A 79 12.59 20.78 -5.47
N LEU A 80 12.48 19.64 -4.75
CA LEU A 80 11.69 19.57 -3.52
C LEU A 80 12.22 20.50 -2.42
N GLN A 81 13.55 20.64 -2.31
CA GLN A 81 14.15 21.55 -1.33
C GLN A 81 13.91 23.01 -1.69
N GLU A 82 13.91 23.38 -2.97
CA GLU A 82 13.55 24.72 -3.45
C GLU A 82 12.10 25.06 -3.10
N GLU A 83 11.21 24.06 -3.07
CA GLU A 83 9.81 24.19 -2.65
C GLU A 83 9.60 24.09 -1.11
N GLY A 84 10.69 24.05 -0.34
CA GLY A 84 10.67 24.08 1.12
C GLY A 84 10.47 22.73 1.80
N PHE A 85 10.76 21.64 1.11
CA PHE A 85 10.83 20.30 1.68
C PHE A 85 12.27 19.90 1.94
N ASN A 86 12.72 19.96 3.17
CA ASN A 86 14.09 19.67 3.54
C ASN A 86 14.31 18.19 3.84
N LYS A 87 15.45 17.64 3.39
CA LYS A 87 15.87 16.28 3.76
C LYS A 87 15.98 16.16 5.28
N VAL A 88 15.49 15.03 5.81
CA VAL A 88 15.63 14.69 7.22
C VAL A 88 16.50 13.43 7.39
N LYS A 89 16.27 12.63 8.43
CA LYS A 89 17.16 11.53 8.80
C LYS A 89 17.32 10.45 7.71
N ALA A 90 16.22 10.06 7.05
CA ALA A 90 16.28 9.11 5.95
C ALA A 90 16.46 9.84 4.61
N PRO A 91 17.25 9.32 3.67
CA PRO A 91 17.53 10.02 2.41
C PRO A 91 16.30 10.19 1.50
N TRP A 92 15.25 9.42 1.74
CA TRP A 92 13.99 9.49 1.00
C TRP A 92 12.90 10.28 1.72
N THR A 93 13.13 10.74 2.95
CA THR A 93 12.14 11.48 3.74
C THR A 93 12.47 12.98 3.72
N PHE A 94 11.46 13.77 3.39
CA PHE A 94 11.52 15.22 3.38
C PHE A 94 10.47 15.79 4.32
N TYR A 95 10.78 16.93 4.93
CA TYR A 95 9.87 17.60 5.85
C TYR A 95 9.70 19.07 5.48
N SER A 96 8.47 19.55 5.54
CA SER A 96 8.14 20.96 5.37
C SER A 96 7.65 21.57 6.68
N ASP A 97 8.40 22.53 7.20
CA ASP A 97 7.99 23.32 8.37
C ASP A 97 6.71 24.13 8.08
N LYS A 98 6.56 24.60 6.85
CA LYS A 98 5.40 25.40 6.42
C LYS A 98 4.10 24.63 6.54
N TYR A 99 4.11 23.35 6.15
CA TYR A 99 2.92 22.49 6.14
C TYR A 99 2.86 21.55 7.35
N ASN A 100 3.93 21.49 8.14
CA ASN A 100 4.08 20.53 9.26
C ASN A 100 3.78 19.08 8.83
N VAL A 101 4.36 18.68 7.70
CA VAL A 101 4.13 17.37 7.08
C VAL A 101 5.45 16.77 6.63
N ALA A 102 5.59 15.45 6.78
CA ALA A 102 6.65 14.67 6.15
C ALA A 102 6.12 14.07 4.84
N ILE A 103 7.01 13.93 3.86
CA ILE A 103 6.76 13.16 2.64
C ILE A 103 7.87 12.15 2.47
N ASP A 104 7.51 10.93 2.11
CA ASP A 104 8.45 9.90 1.69
C ASP A 104 8.42 9.77 0.18
N ILE A 105 9.59 9.93 -0.46
CA ILE A 105 9.77 9.78 -1.90
C ILE A 105 10.58 8.52 -2.14
N LEU A 106 9.89 7.42 -2.45
CA LEU A 106 10.45 6.08 -2.54
C LEU A 106 10.77 5.72 -4.00
N PRO A 107 12.05 5.78 -4.42
CA PRO A 107 12.41 5.47 -5.80
C PRO A 107 12.38 3.97 -6.08
N PHE A 108 11.88 3.59 -7.27
CA PHE A 108 11.89 2.24 -7.80
C PHE A 108 12.12 2.26 -9.32
N GLY A 109 12.30 1.10 -9.93
CA GLY A 109 12.49 0.95 -11.37
C GLY A 109 13.92 0.55 -11.73
N GLU A 110 14.54 1.18 -12.72
CA GLU A 110 15.88 0.81 -13.18
C GLU A 110 16.98 1.15 -12.18
N ILE A 111 16.70 2.02 -11.20
CA ILE A 111 17.61 2.33 -10.09
C ILE A 111 17.86 1.12 -9.16
N GLU A 112 17.00 0.10 -9.20
CA GLU A 112 17.06 -1.03 -8.30
C GLU A 112 18.18 -2.01 -8.64
N GLU A 113 18.92 -2.44 -7.63
CA GLU A 113 19.75 -3.64 -7.66
C GLU A 113 19.20 -4.68 -6.71
N LYS A 114 18.71 -5.81 -7.22
CA LYS A 114 18.12 -6.89 -6.41
C LYS A 114 17.03 -6.37 -5.46
N ASP A 115 16.02 -5.73 -6.03
CA ASP A 115 14.86 -5.17 -5.31
C ASP A 115 15.22 -4.13 -4.24
N THR A 116 16.35 -3.44 -4.41
CA THR A 116 16.87 -2.49 -3.43
C THR A 116 17.38 -1.23 -4.14
N ALA A 117 16.85 -0.07 -3.76
CA ALA A 117 17.41 1.22 -4.14
C ALA A 117 18.48 1.64 -3.12
N ARG A 118 19.71 1.90 -3.59
CA ARG A 118 20.85 2.24 -2.75
C ARG A 118 21.14 3.72 -2.80
N PHE A 119 21.20 4.33 -1.65
CA PHE A 119 21.63 5.71 -1.48
C PHE A 119 23.09 5.77 -1.01
N ASN A 120 23.89 6.64 -1.61
CA ASN A 120 25.31 6.79 -1.27
C ASN A 120 25.54 7.27 0.15
N GLU A 121 24.54 7.79 0.84
CA GLU A 121 24.62 8.30 2.20
C GLU A 121 24.40 7.20 3.23
N ARG A 122 25.48 6.75 3.88
CA ARG A 122 25.49 5.97 5.12
C ARG A 122 24.72 4.63 5.09
N TYR A 123 24.89 3.80 4.07
CA TYR A 123 24.32 2.43 4.04
C TYR A 123 22.79 2.39 4.18
N SER A 124 22.10 3.37 3.65
CA SER A 124 20.63 3.41 3.65
C SER A 124 20.11 2.69 2.43
N ASP A 125 19.84 1.40 2.59
CA ASP A 125 19.18 0.59 1.58
C ASP A 125 17.66 0.68 1.75
N LEU A 126 16.96 0.99 0.67
CA LEU A 126 15.51 0.98 0.60
C LEU A 126 15.05 -0.27 -0.15
N HIS A 127 14.39 -1.19 0.53
CA HIS A 127 13.79 -2.35 -0.10
C HIS A 127 12.47 -1.97 -0.77
N VAL A 128 12.38 -2.21 -2.08
CA VAL A 128 11.24 -1.84 -2.93
C VAL A 128 10.63 -3.03 -3.67
N LEU A 129 10.89 -4.23 -3.18
CA LEU A 129 10.34 -5.47 -3.72
C LEU A 129 8.82 -5.38 -3.85
N GLY A 130 8.30 -5.65 -5.04
CA GLY A 130 6.87 -5.63 -5.36
C GLY A 130 6.38 -4.30 -5.93
N PHE A 131 7.15 -3.19 -5.85
CA PHE A 131 6.70 -1.90 -6.38
C PHE A 131 6.45 -1.99 -7.88
N LYS A 132 7.39 -2.51 -8.65
CA LYS A 132 7.26 -2.65 -10.11
C LYS A 132 6.06 -3.49 -10.49
N GLU A 133 5.91 -4.66 -9.87
CA GLU A 133 4.85 -5.62 -10.17
C GLU A 133 3.45 -5.07 -9.85
N VAL A 134 3.33 -4.29 -8.78
CA VAL A 134 2.05 -3.75 -8.32
C VAL A 134 1.70 -2.43 -9.01
N LEU A 135 2.67 -1.52 -9.14
CA LEU A 135 2.42 -0.17 -9.66
C LEU A 135 2.23 -0.12 -11.18
N GLU A 136 2.65 -1.18 -11.91
CA GLU A 136 2.28 -1.36 -13.32
C GLU A 136 0.76 -1.38 -13.51
N ASP A 137 0.02 -1.94 -12.55
CA ASP A 137 -1.45 -2.03 -12.56
C ASP A 137 -2.12 -0.86 -11.79
N ALA A 138 -1.40 0.24 -11.54
CA ALA A 138 -1.94 1.37 -10.81
C ALA A 138 -3.18 1.98 -11.47
N GLU A 139 -4.16 2.31 -10.66
CA GLU A 139 -5.40 2.92 -11.07
C GLU A 139 -5.34 4.45 -10.98
N LYS A 140 -6.05 5.11 -11.90
CA LYS A 140 -6.18 6.57 -11.90
C LYS A 140 -7.43 6.99 -11.15
N ILE A 141 -7.26 7.79 -10.11
CA ILE A 141 -8.35 8.38 -9.35
C ILE A 141 -8.33 9.89 -9.57
N GLN A 142 -9.50 10.45 -9.85
CA GLN A 142 -9.66 11.89 -9.90
C GLN A 142 -10.11 12.40 -8.52
N ILE A 143 -9.37 13.36 -7.98
CA ILE A 143 -9.73 14.12 -6.78
C ILE A 143 -9.77 15.57 -7.16
N GLU A 144 -10.94 16.20 -7.06
CA GLU A 144 -11.16 17.57 -7.56
C GLU A 144 -10.65 17.71 -9.01
N ASP A 145 -9.64 18.53 -9.25
CA ASP A 145 -9.04 18.81 -10.56
C ASP A 145 -7.77 17.98 -10.87
N LYS A 146 -7.35 17.09 -9.95
CA LYS A 146 -6.13 16.31 -10.06
C LYS A 146 -6.38 14.82 -10.32
N ILE A 147 -5.45 14.21 -11.03
CA ILE A 147 -5.40 12.76 -11.25
C ILE A 147 -4.26 12.18 -10.43
N VAL A 148 -4.59 11.19 -9.61
CA VAL A 148 -3.64 10.48 -8.74
C VAL A 148 -3.56 9.03 -9.19
N ASN A 149 -2.34 8.50 -9.36
CA ASN A 149 -2.13 7.08 -9.59
C ASN A 149 -1.96 6.39 -8.24
N ILE A 150 -2.73 5.34 -8.00
CA ILE A 150 -2.65 4.55 -6.77
C ILE A 150 -2.61 3.06 -7.08
N PRO A 151 -1.94 2.23 -6.26
CA PRO A 151 -1.99 0.79 -6.42
C PRO A 151 -3.40 0.26 -6.11
N PRO A 152 -3.88 -0.82 -6.78
CA PRO A 152 -5.15 -1.46 -6.42
C PRO A 152 -5.05 -2.17 -5.06
N LEU A 153 -6.18 -2.31 -4.35
CA LEU A 153 -6.23 -2.88 -3.00
C LEU A 153 -5.51 -4.24 -2.83
N PRO A 154 -5.64 -5.22 -3.76
CA PRO A 154 -4.88 -6.46 -3.66
C PRO A 154 -3.36 -6.24 -3.71
N GLY A 155 -2.90 -5.32 -4.55
CA GLY A 155 -1.49 -4.92 -4.63
C GLY A 155 -1.02 -4.22 -3.35
N MET A 156 -1.85 -3.36 -2.75
CA MET A 156 -1.52 -2.70 -1.48
C MET A 156 -1.28 -3.71 -0.36
N ILE A 157 -2.06 -4.82 -0.30
CA ILE A 157 -1.83 -5.90 0.67
C ILE A 157 -0.44 -6.51 0.47
N ILE A 158 -0.06 -6.80 -0.77
CA ILE A 158 1.26 -7.38 -1.08
C ILE A 158 2.38 -6.44 -0.64
N LEU A 159 2.32 -5.14 -1.00
CA LEU A 159 3.32 -4.15 -0.60
C LEU A 159 3.42 -4.03 0.93
N LYS A 160 2.30 -4.06 1.65
CA LYS A 160 2.29 -4.00 3.11
C LYS A 160 2.81 -5.26 3.78
N LEU A 161 2.53 -6.46 3.23
CA LEU A 161 3.12 -7.70 3.72
C LEU A 161 4.65 -7.72 3.55
N VAL A 162 5.16 -7.24 2.41
CA VAL A 162 6.60 -7.08 2.18
C VAL A 162 7.18 -6.11 3.20
N ALA A 163 6.64 -4.91 3.30
CA ALA A 163 7.11 -3.86 4.20
C ALA A 163 7.10 -4.31 5.68
N TRP A 164 6.02 -4.96 6.12
CA TRP A 164 5.93 -5.53 7.45
C TRP A 164 6.99 -6.63 7.68
N SER A 165 7.20 -7.50 6.70
CA SER A 165 8.15 -8.60 6.83
C SER A 165 9.60 -8.15 6.99
N ASP A 166 9.95 -6.97 6.51
CA ASP A 166 11.29 -6.40 6.64
C ASP A 166 11.57 -5.91 8.07
N ARG A 167 10.58 -5.29 8.73
CA ARG A 167 10.70 -4.74 10.08
C ARG A 167 9.42 -4.96 10.90
N PRO A 168 9.10 -6.21 11.29
CA PRO A 168 7.81 -6.53 11.92
C PRO A 168 7.52 -5.75 13.20
N GLU A 169 8.54 -5.44 13.99
CA GLU A 169 8.40 -4.75 15.28
C GLU A 169 8.16 -3.22 15.13
N GLU A 170 8.42 -2.65 13.95
CA GLU A 170 8.26 -1.22 13.67
C GLU A 170 7.03 -0.93 12.81
N ARG A 171 6.47 -1.97 12.15
CA ARG A 171 5.44 -1.84 11.12
C ARG A 171 4.12 -2.55 11.44
N GLU A 172 3.77 -2.65 12.72
CA GLU A 172 2.48 -3.24 13.15
C GLU A 172 1.27 -2.55 12.50
N ASN A 173 1.38 -1.25 12.21
CA ASN A 173 0.34 -0.50 11.49
C ASN A 173 0.02 -1.07 10.11
N ASP A 174 0.99 -1.71 9.43
CA ASP A 174 0.74 -2.32 8.12
C ASP A 174 -0.24 -3.49 8.22
N LEU A 175 -0.22 -4.25 9.33
CA LEU A 175 -1.20 -5.32 9.59
C LEU A 175 -2.60 -4.75 9.86
N THR A 176 -2.68 -3.61 10.53
CA THR A 176 -3.94 -2.88 10.74
C THR A 176 -4.54 -2.42 9.42
N ASP A 177 -3.71 -1.91 8.53
CA ASP A 177 -4.13 -1.42 7.22
C ASP A 177 -4.58 -2.59 6.31
N ILE A 178 -3.88 -3.73 6.34
CA ILE A 178 -4.30 -4.95 5.63
C ILE A 178 -5.68 -5.41 6.13
N LEU A 179 -5.86 -5.50 7.45
CA LEU A 179 -7.14 -5.90 8.03
C LEU A 179 -8.27 -4.96 7.61
N LYS A 180 -8.01 -3.65 7.60
CA LYS A 180 -8.98 -2.64 7.16
C LYS A 180 -9.37 -2.83 5.69
N ILE A 181 -8.43 -3.17 4.81
CA ILE A 181 -8.76 -3.51 3.41
C ILE A 181 -9.70 -4.71 3.38
N ILE A 182 -9.39 -5.79 4.10
CA ILE A 182 -10.22 -7.00 4.14
C ILE A 182 -11.62 -6.69 4.65
N GLU A 183 -11.76 -5.91 5.73
CA GLU A 183 -13.05 -5.56 6.34
C GLU A 183 -14.00 -4.83 5.41
N HIS A 184 -13.47 -4.00 4.52
CA HIS A 184 -14.31 -3.23 3.63
C HIS A 184 -14.42 -3.81 2.21
N TYR A 185 -13.62 -4.84 1.90
CA TYR A 185 -13.50 -5.32 0.53
C TYR A 185 -14.77 -5.97 0.01
N PHE A 186 -15.48 -6.74 0.85
CA PHE A 186 -16.71 -7.42 0.44
C PHE A 186 -17.77 -6.40 -0.01
N ASP A 187 -18.07 -5.42 0.84
CA ASP A 187 -19.08 -4.41 0.53
C ASP A 187 -18.65 -3.51 -0.63
N HIS A 188 -17.35 -3.23 -0.71
CA HIS A 188 -16.77 -2.40 -1.78
C HIS A 188 -16.89 -3.06 -3.16
N ASN A 189 -16.73 -4.39 -3.23
CA ASN A 189 -16.69 -5.16 -4.47
C ASN A 189 -17.82 -6.22 -4.54
N PHE A 190 -18.95 -5.96 -3.90
CA PHE A 190 -20.04 -6.94 -3.77
C PHE A 190 -20.48 -7.54 -5.12
N ASP A 191 -20.76 -6.68 -6.10
CA ASP A 191 -21.23 -7.14 -7.42
C ASP A 191 -20.20 -8.03 -8.11
N GLU A 192 -18.94 -7.65 -8.10
CA GLU A 192 -17.83 -8.43 -8.67
C GLU A 192 -17.67 -9.78 -7.95
N ILE A 193 -17.75 -9.78 -6.61
CA ILE A 193 -17.60 -10.98 -5.81
C ILE A 193 -18.72 -11.97 -6.13
N VAL A 194 -19.96 -11.50 -6.18
CA VAL A 194 -21.12 -12.36 -6.49
C VAL A 194 -21.08 -12.86 -7.93
N GLU A 195 -20.63 -12.05 -8.88
CA GLU A 195 -20.61 -12.42 -10.30
C GLU A 195 -19.44 -13.33 -10.66
N HIS A 196 -18.24 -13.09 -10.09
CA HIS A 196 -17.01 -13.74 -10.55
C HIS A 196 -16.31 -14.61 -9.51
N HIS A 197 -16.71 -14.54 -8.24
CA HIS A 197 -16.05 -15.27 -7.14
C HIS A 197 -17.06 -16.06 -6.28
N TYR A 198 -18.15 -16.52 -6.88
CA TYR A 198 -19.18 -17.30 -6.18
C TYR A 198 -18.64 -18.59 -5.54
N ASP A 199 -17.55 -19.14 -6.07
CA ASP A 199 -16.85 -20.30 -5.54
C ASP A 199 -16.19 -20.07 -4.17
N THR A 200 -16.09 -18.82 -3.72
CA THR A 200 -15.59 -18.47 -2.37
C THR A 200 -16.69 -18.55 -1.30
N PHE A 201 -17.95 -18.66 -1.68
CA PHE A 201 -19.05 -18.80 -0.74
C PHE A 201 -19.06 -20.21 -0.16
N GLN A 202 -19.07 -20.29 1.17
CA GLN A 202 -19.06 -21.56 1.87
C GLN A 202 -20.48 -22.16 1.95
N GLU A 203 -20.58 -23.48 1.86
CA GLU A 203 -21.89 -24.18 1.97
C GLU A 203 -22.46 -24.11 3.41
N ASP A 204 -21.57 -24.11 4.42
CA ASP A 204 -21.94 -24.21 5.84
C ASP A 204 -21.95 -22.86 6.58
N GLY A 205 -21.85 -21.75 5.87
CA GLY A 205 -21.88 -20.43 6.52
C GLY A 205 -21.50 -19.30 5.60
N PHE A 206 -21.97 -18.11 5.94
CA PHE A 206 -21.65 -16.88 5.24
C PHE A 206 -20.79 -15.99 6.13
N ASP A 207 -19.53 -15.79 5.75
CA ASP A 207 -18.60 -14.87 6.42
C ASP A 207 -17.94 -13.95 5.40
N GLN A 208 -18.30 -12.67 5.47
CA GLN A 208 -17.83 -11.65 4.54
C GLN A 208 -16.32 -11.47 4.59
N LEU A 209 -15.69 -11.61 5.77
CA LEU A 209 -14.24 -11.41 5.91
C LEU A 209 -13.45 -12.58 5.32
N LEU A 210 -13.94 -13.82 5.49
CA LEU A 210 -13.31 -14.98 4.88
C LEU A 210 -13.40 -14.94 3.36
N ILE A 211 -14.58 -14.57 2.83
CA ILE A 211 -14.80 -14.37 1.39
C ILE A 211 -13.89 -13.26 0.86
N ALA A 212 -13.89 -12.09 1.50
CA ALA A 212 -13.06 -10.97 1.11
C ALA A 212 -11.56 -11.33 1.09
N ALA A 213 -11.08 -12.00 2.13
CA ALA A 213 -9.69 -12.44 2.21
C ALA A 213 -9.33 -13.43 1.10
N GLU A 214 -10.20 -14.41 0.79
CA GLU A 214 -9.95 -15.36 -0.28
C GLU A 214 -9.94 -14.68 -1.66
N VAL A 215 -10.89 -13.79 -1.94
CA VAL A 215 -10.92 -13.02 -3.21
C VAL A 215 -9.71 -12.12 -3.35
N LEU A 216 -9.33 -11.42 -2.28
CA LEU A 216 -8.10 -10.61 -2.26
C LEU A 216 -6.86 -11.46 -2.54
N GLY A 217 -6.79 -12.67 -1.97
CA GLY A 217 -5.73 -13.63 -2.28
C GLY A 217 -5.70 -14.00 -3.77
N LYS A 218 -6.85 -14.37 -4.36
CA LYS A 218 -6.94 -14.68 -5.80
C LYS A 218 -6.46 -13.53 -6.68
N LYS A 219 -6.89 -12.32 -6.37
CA LYS A 219 -6.48 -11.12 -7.13
C LYS A 219 -5.02 -10.73 -6.90
N SER A 220 -4.46 -11.02 -5.74
CA SER A 220 -3.04 -10.76 -5.44
C SER A 220 -2.09 -11.72 -6.16
N LYS A 221 -2.55 -12.92 -6.53
CA LYS A 221 -1.76 -13.95 -7.20
C LYS A 221 -1.05 -13.44 -8.46
N GLN A 222 -1.68 -12.57 -9.23
CA GLN A 222 -1.11 -12.01 -10.46
C GLN A 222 0.25 -11.31 -10.21
N TYR A 223 0.42 -10.63 -9.07
CA TYR A 223 1.69 -9.95 -8.74
C TYR A 223 2.80 -10.95 -8.42
N LEU A 224 2.46 -12.04 -7.73
CA LEU A 224 3.40 -13.11 -7.41
C LEU A 224 3.87 -13.87 -8.66
N GLN A 225 3.05 -13.90 -9.70
CA GLN A 225 3.40 -14.51 -10.99
C GLN A 225 4.40 -13.67 -11.80
N LYS A 226 4.49 -12.36 -11.54
CA LYS A 226 5.40 -11.44 -12.22
C LYS A 226 6.84 -11.50 -11.66
N SER A 227 7.02 -11.94 -10.39
CA SER A 227 8.33 -11.96 -9.72
C SER A 227 8.48 -13.18 -8.80
N GLU A 228 9.52 -13.99 -9.06
CA GLU A 228 9.87 -15.14 -8.22
C GLU A 228 10.28 -14.69 -6.82
N ALA A 229 11.09 -13.62 -6.71
CA ALA A 229 11.53 -13.07 -5.43
C ALA A 229 10.35 -12.61 -4.57
N LEU A 230 9.37 -11.92 -5.18
CA LEU A 230 8.14 -11.51 -4.51
C LEU A 230 7.31 -12.73 -4.07
N SER A 231 7.17 -13.72 -4.94
CA SER A 231 6.47 -14.98 -4.63
C SER A 231 7.09 -15.70 -3.44
N GLU A 232 8.42 -15.86 -3.44
CA GLU A 232 9.14 -16.51 -2.34
C GLU A 232 9.01 -15.72 -1.02
N ARG A 233 9.10 -14.39 -1.07
CA ARG A 233 8.93 -13.53 0.10
C ARG A 233 7.55 -13.71 0.72
N ILE A 234 6.49 -13.61 -0.07
CA ILE A 234 5.11 -13.72 0.43
C ILE A 234 4.83 -15.14 0.93
N LYS A 235 5.26 -16.18 0.21
CA LYS A 235 5.15 -17.57 0.68
C LYS A 235 5.79 -17.75 2.04
N LYS A 236 7.02 -17.28 2.23
CA LYS A 236 7.74 -17.37 3.51
C LYS A 236 7.01 -16.64 4.65
N VAL A 237 6.44 -15.45 4.36
CA VAL A 237 5.64 -14.70 5.33
C VAL A 237 4.43 -15.52 5.78
N LEU A 238 3.68 -16.09 4.82
CA LEU A 238 2.48 -16.87 5.10
C LEU A 238 2.82 -18.21 5.79
N GLU A 239 3.81 -18.95 5.31
CA GLU A 239 4.25 -20.19 5.93
C GLU A 239 4.64 -19.99 7.40
N THR A 240 5.41 -18.93 7.68
CA THR A 240 5.83 -18.60 9.04
C THR A 240 4.65 -18.31 9.96
N ASN A 241 3.62 -17.64 9.44
CA ASN A 241 2.45 -17.23 10.21
C ASN A 241 1.31 -18.26 10.22
N LEU A 242 1.31 -19.25 9.32
CA LEU A 242 0.27 -20.28 9.22
C LEU A 242 0.73 -21.65 9.74
N ASN A 243 1.99 -21.81 10.14
CA ASN A 243 2.50 -23.07 10.69
C ASN A 243 1.92 -23.40 12.07
N ASP A 244 1.69 -22.38 12.90
CA ASP A 244 1.18 -22.53 14.26
C ASP A 244 0.35 -21.28 14.61
N GLU A 245 -0.95 -21.47 14.84
CA GLU A 245 -1.89 -20.41 15.19
C GLU A 245 -1.42 -19.57 16.36
N LYS A 246 -0.93 -20.26 17.43
CA LYS A 246 -0.45 -19.60 18.65
C LYS A 246 0.86 -18.83 18.46
N LYS A 247 1.54 -18.99 17.32
CA LYS A 247 2.78 -18.28 17.00
C LYS A 247 2.59 -17.26 15.88
N SER A 248 1.43 -17.24 15.22
CA SER A 248 1.13 -16.28 14.17
C SER A 248 1.16 -14.85 14.71
N LYS A 249 2.12 -14.05 14.25
CA LYS A 249 2.18 -12.62 14.62
C LYS A 249 1.03 -11.84 13.96
N ILE A 250 0.66 -12.19 12.73
CA ILE A 250 -0.42 -11.55 11.99
C ILE A 250 -1.77 -11.82 12.66
N ALA A 251 -2.11 -13.08 12.94
CA ALA A 251 -3.37 -13.44 13.57
C ALA A 251 -3.50 -12.86 14.98
N LYS A 252 -2.41 -12.88 15.77
CA LYS A 252 -2.38 -12.24 17.10
C LYS A 252 -2.67 -10.75 17.05
N GLU A 253 -2.06 -10.05 16.11
CA GLU A 253 -2.26 -8.62 15.97
C GLU A 253 -3.70 -8.29 15.54
N TRP A 254 -4.26 -9.03 14.60
CA TRP A 254 -5.66 -8.85 14.18
C TRP A 254 -6.64 -9.18 15.31
N ALA A 255 -6.42 -10.28 16.04
CA ALA A 255 -7.21 -10.64 17.21
C ALA A 255 -7.17 -9.54 18.28
N ARG A 256 -5.97 -8.98 18.56
CA ARG A 256 -5.78 -7.88 19.52
C ARG A 256 -6.51 -6.60 19.10
N ILE A 257 -6.44 -6.22 17.81
CA ILE A 257 -7.06 -4.99 17.31
C ILE A 257 -8.58 -5.05 17.41
N LYS A 258 -9.16 -6.22 17.17
CA LYS A 258 -10.61 -6.41 17.03
C LYS A 258 -11.27 -7.08 18.22
N ASP A 259 -10.51 -7.47 19.23
CA ASP A 259 -10.99 -8.29 20.34
C ASP A 259 -11.66 -9.59 19.86
N TRP A 260 -11.02 -10.24 18.88
CA TRP A 260 -11.46 -11.52 18.33
C TRP A 260 -10.67 -12.70 18.92
N ASP A 261 -11.25 -13.89 18.82
CA ASP A 261 -10.50 -15.12 19.01
C ASP A 261 -9.38 -15.23 17.97
N ILE A 262 -8.21 -15.68 18.42
CA ILE A 262 -7.04 -15.86 17.53
C ILE A 262 -7.35 -16.86 16.40
N GLU A 263 -8.14 -17.89 16.69
CA GLU A 263 -8.58 -18.90 15.74
C GLU A 263 -9.36 -18.28 14.57
N TYR A 264 -10.23 -17.31 14.85
CA TYR A 264 -10.96 -16.57 13.83
C TYR A 264 -10.03 -15.68 12.99
N ALA A 265 -9.16 -14.90 13.63
CA ALA A 265 -8.17 -14.09 12.91
C ALA A 265 -7.23 -14.95 12.04
N PHE A 266 -6.87 -16.13 12.53
CA PHE A 266 -6.06 -17.09 11.80
C PHE A 266 -6.80 -17.70 10.60
N SER A 267 -8.12 -17.91 10.70
CA SER A 267 -8.94 -18.37 9.58
C SER A 267 -9.01 -17.36 8.45
N ILE A 268 -9.02 -16.05 8.74
CA ILE A 268 -8.96 -14.99 7.74
C ILE A 268 -7.63 -15.06 6.97
N LEU A 269 -6.50 -15.23 7.67
CA LEU A 269 -5.20 -15.36 7.03
C LEU A 269 -5.10 -16.63 6.16
N LYS A 270 -5.70 -17.75 6.62
CA LYS A 270 -5.80 -18.99 5.83
C LYS A 270 -6.63 -18.79 4.55
N SER A 271 -7.74 -18.04 4.63
CA SER A 271 -8.57 -17.74 3.47
C SER A 271 -7.81 -16.91 2.44
N PHE A 272 -7.00 -15.93 2.88
CA PHE A 272 -6.13 -15.19 1.99
C PHE A 272 -5.10 -16.11 1.30
N GLN A 273 -4.43 -17.01 2.05
CA GLN A 273 -3.51 -17.99 1.47
C GLN A 273 -4.22 -18.94 0.49
N LYS A 274 -5.42 -19.40 0.83
CA LYS A 274 -6.22 -20.25 -0.06
C LYS A 274 -6.45 -19.57 -1.42
N GLY A 275 -6.81 -18.30 -1.40
CA GLY A 275 -6.99 -17.51 -2.62
C GLY A 275 -5.69 -17.38 -3.44
N LEU A 276 -4.55 -17.18 -2.81
CA LEU A 276 -3.25 -17.12 -3.51
C LEU A 276 -2.89 -18.45 -4.19
N ASN A 277 -3.31 -19.57 -3.64
CA ASN A 277 -2.96 -20.90 -4.14
C ASN A 277 -3.98 -21.43 -5.19
N GLY A 278 -5.23 -20.97 -5.15
CA GLY A 278 -6.31 -21.33 -6.09
C GLY A 278 -6.12 -20.65 -7.42
#